data_d1e0adc7a55a7521256941bc998ef78b
#
_entry.id   d1e0adc7a55a7521256941bc998ef78b
#
_cell.length_a   1.000
_cell.length_b   1.000
_cell.length_c   1.000
_cell.angle_alpha   90.00
_cell.angle_beta   90.00
_cell.angle_gamma   90.00
#
_symmetry.space_group_name_H-M   'P 1'
#
loop_
_entity.id
_entity.type
_entity.pdbx_description
1 polymer ?
#
loop_
_entity_poly.entity_id
_entity_poly.type
_entity_poly.pdbx_seq_one_letter_code
_entity_poly.pdbx_strand_id
1 'polypeptide(L)'
;MFNFKEYEYGHPGEYKFIKNALVYKHSSVQDMFKEQIEESIKKLQTEDLSNIYTFIIDIRGNSGGNSLLNNWLMNFIKNNPDKELICLTDYRVFSSGSFALMNLIDLGATTIGEEIGTPINSYGNSNWFNIDDHRFSVSKRYFNRLLNTQATTKEEFSNLSEEAKKTIIFHPDILVEQTKEDYINGVDTILEYALNFIKEKKL
;
A
#
# COMPACT_ATOMS: atom_id res chain seq x y z
N MET A 1 0.53 31.08 0.86
CA MET A 1 0.99 30.36 -0.34
C MET A 1 1.08 28.90 0.04
N PHE A 2 0.22 28.08 -0.54
CA PHE A 2 0.08 26.66 -0.19
C PHE A 2 1.37 25.93 -0.57
N ASN A 3 2.03 25.25 0.37
CA ASN A 3 3.26 24.53 0.08
C ASN A 3 2.91 23.07 -0.30
N PHE A 4 2.64 22.85 -1.57
CA PHE A 4 2.36 21.54 -2.14
C PHE A 4 3.42 20.47 -1.81
N LYS A 5 4.65 20.86 -1.47
CA LYS A 5 5.75 19.95 -1.18
C LYS A 5 5.63 19.24 0.17
N GLU A 6 4.91 19.79 1.13
CA GLU A 6 4.70 19.12 2.43
C GLU A 6 3.57 18.09 2.37
N TYR A 7 2.70 18.19 1.35
CA TYR A 7 1.61 17.26 1.11
C TYR A 7 1.98 16.14 0.13
N GLU A 8 3.12 16.24 -0.56
CA GLU A 8 3.66 15.09 -1.27
C GLU A 8 3.98 14.01 -0.23
N TYR A 9 3.33 12.86 -0.40
CA TYR A 9 3.50 11.65 0.38
C TYR A 9 4.96 11.33 0.54
N GLY A 10 5.63 11.76 1.51
CA GLY A 10 7.07 11.67 1.80
C GLY A 10 7.86 10.65 0.97
N HIS A 11 9.14 10.74 0.97
CA HIS A 11 9.96 9.79 0.22
C HIS A 11 9.73 8.37 0.75
N PRO A 12 9.68 7.33 -0.11
CA PRO A 12 9.54 5.96 0.34
C PRO A 12 10.67 5.61 1.32
N GLY A 13 10.30 4.97 2.43
CA GLY A 13 11.25 4.66 3.50
C GLY A 13 11.32 5.70 4.62
N GLU A 14 10.73 6.88 4.48
CA GLU A 14 10.61 7.81 5.60
C GLU A 14 9.72 7.23 6.69
N TYR A 15 10.11 7.43 7.95
CA TYR A 15 9.29 7.03 9.09
C TYR A 15 9.38 8.02 10.22
N LYS A 16 8.37 8.01 11.06
CA LYS A 16 8.31 8.79 12.29
C LYS A 16 7.59 8.03 13.39
N PHE A 17 7.95 8.32 14.62
CA PHE A 17 7.21 7.86 15.79
C PHE A 17 6.23 8.94 16.22
N ILE A 18 4.96 8.60 16.31
CA ILE A 18 3.90 9.49 16.80
C ILE A 18 3.25 8.79 17.99
N LYS A 19 3.53 9.26 19.20
CA LYS A 19 3.11 8.62 20.44
C LYS A 19 3.60 7.16 20.50
N ASN A 20 2.69 6.22 20.44
CA ASN A 20 2.93 4.77 20.47
C ASN A 20 2.75 4.08 19.12
N ALA A 21 2.78 4.86 18.03
CA ALA A 21 2.72 4.35 16.67
C ALA A 21 4.00 4.66 15.89
N LEU A 22 4.44 3.69 15.10
CA LEU A 22 5.38 3.87 14.00
C LEU A 22 4.56 4.17 12.74
N VAL A 23 4.77 5.32 12.12
CA VAL A 23 4.23 5.66 10.79
C VAL A 23 5.35 5.51 9.78
N TYR A 24 5.21 4.55 8.85
CA TYR A 24 6.19 4.25 7.80
C TYR A 24 5.62 4.52 6.41
N LYS A 25 6.33 5.32 5.61
CA LYS A 25 5.96 5.64 4.24
C LYS A 25 6.45 4.57 3.27
N HIS A 26 5.53 3.90 2.61
CA HIS A 26 5.82 2.92 1.54
C HIS A 26 5.21 3.37 0.22
N SER A 27 5.43 4.65 -0.13
CA SER A 27 4.77 5.36 -1.23
C SER A 27 5.32 5.02 -2.62
N SER A 28 6.35 4.22 -2.73
CA SER A 28 6.91 3.72 -4.00
C SER A 28 7.79 2.51 -3.76
N VAL A 29 7.87 1.62 -4.76
CA VAL A 29 8.82 0.50 -4.82
C VAL A 29 9.57 0.49 -6.15
N GLN A 30 9.87 1.66 -6.71
CA GLN A 30 10.72 1.78 -7.89
C GLN A 30 12.19 1.52 -7.53
N ASP A 31 12.94 0.91 -8.46
CA ASP A 31 14.34 0.52 -8.21
C ASP A 31 15.26 1.70 -7.83
N MET A 32 14.93 2.91 -8.25
CA MET A 32 15.67 4.12 -7.87
C MET A 32 15.62 4.41 -6.36
N PHE A 33 14.63 3.90 -5.64
CA PHE A 33 14.48 4.04 -4.18
C PHE A 33 14.96 2.83 -3.39
N LYS A 34 15.54 1.83 -4.07
CA LYS A 34 15.96 0.57 -3.45
C LYS A 34 16.86 0.78 -2.23
N GLU A 35 17.94 1.54 -2.40
CA GLU A 35 18.90 1.79 -1.31
C GLU A 35 18.23 2.51 -0.13
N GLN A 36 17.45 3.53 -0.41
CA GLN A 36 16.72 4.30 0.61
C GLN A 36 15.76 3.42 1.42
N ILE A 37 14.99 2.55 0.76
CA ILE A 37 14.06 1.62 1.43
C ILE A 37 14.85 0.62 2.28
N GLU A 38 15.93 0.05 1.74
CA GLU A 38 16.76 -0.93 2.43
C GLU A 38 17.43 -0.34 3.68
N GLU A 39 18.03 0.83 3.56
CA GLU A 39 18.66 1.54 4.68
C GLU A 39 17.64 1.92 5.75
N SER A 40 16.47 2.38 5.36
CA SER A 40 15.39 2.71 6.27
C SER A 40 14.96 1.49 7.11
N ILE A 41 14.76 0.34 6.49
CA ILE A 41 14.38 -0.89 7.20
C ILE A 41 15.53 -1.37 8.12
N LYS A 42 16.79 -1.30 7.66
CA LYS A 42 17.95 -1.62 8.52
C LYS A 42 18.00 -0.72 9.76
N LYS A 43 17.72 0.57 9.59
CA LYS A 43 17.66 1.51 10.70
C LYS A 43 16.51 1.19 11.65
N LEU A 44 15.30 0.91 11.14
CA LEU A 44 14.17 0.50 11.95
C LEU A 44 14.44 -0.75 12.79
N GLN A 45 15.23 -1.71 12.29
CA GLN A 45 15.60 -2.91 13.01
C GLN A 45 16.49 -2.64 14.25
N THR A 46 17.08 -1.45 14.34
CA THR A 46 17.92 -1.03 15.47
C THR A 46 17.20 -0.08 16.44
N GLU A 47 15.99 0.36 16.11
CA GLU A 47 15.20 1.24 16.97
C GLU A 47 14.60 0.49 18.15
N ASP A 48 14.43 1.19 19.27
CA ASP A 48 13.67 0.65 20.42
C ASP A 48 12.16 0.76 20.16
N LEU A 49 11.53 -0.37 19.92
CA LEU A 49 10.10 -0.48 19.66
C LEU A 49 9.28 -0.90 20.88
N SER A 50 9.86 -0.90 22.08
CA SER A 50 9.20 -1.36 23.31
C SER A 50 7.92 -0.60 23.64
N ASN A 51 7.88 0.70 23.31
CA ASN A 51 6.73 1.58 23.54
C ASN A 51 5.86 1.78 22.28
N ILE A 52 6.15 1.06 21.21
CA ILE A 52 5.37 1.09 19.97
C ILE A 52 4.42 -0.11 19.99
N TYR A 53 3.13 0.15 19.81
CA TYR A 53 2.09 -0.88 19.80
C TYR A 53 1.43 -1.04 18.44
N THR A 54 1.55 -0.04 17.57
CA THR A 54 0.92 -0.02 16.25
C THR A 54 1.90 0.39 15.19
N PHE A 55 1.90 -0.36 14.07
CA PHE A 55 2.54 0.04 12.84
C PHE A 55 1.48 0.57 11.87
N ILE A 56 1.62 1.81 11.46
CA ILE A 56 0.83 2.43 10.39
C ILE A 56 1.69 2.45 9.13
N ILE A 57 1.35 1.62 8.18
CA ILE A 57 2.04 1.54 6.90
C ILE A 57 1.26 2.36 5.88
N ASP A 58 1.83 3.47 5.48
CA ASP A 58 1.22 4.39 4.53
C ASP A 58 1.69 4.05 3.11
N ILE A 59 0.83 3.36 2.36
CA ILE A 59 1.08 2.99 0.96
C ILE A 59 0.43 3.97 -0.03
N ARG A 60 -0.18 5.04 0.45
CA ARG A 60 -0.80 6.04 -0.40
C ARG A 60 0.20 6.59 -1.42
N GLY A 61 -0.24 6.79 -2.65
CA GLY A 61 0.61 7.21 -3.76
C GLY A 61 1.52 6.13 -4.34
N ASN A 62 1.51 4.90 -3.83
CA ASN A 62 2.38 3.82 -4.33
C ASN A 62 1.91 3.32 -5.71
N SER A 63 2.46 3.89 -6.76
CA SER A 63 2.19 3.51 -8.14
C SER A 63 2.88 2.21 -8.59
N GLY A 64 3.59 1.54 -7.68
CA GLY A 64 4.24 0.26 -7.95
C GLY A 64 5.72 0.37 -8.30
N GLY A 65 6.22 -0.62 -9.04
CA GLY A 65 7.63 -0.81 -9.39
C GLY A 65 8.07 -2.26 -9.18
N ASN A 66 9.19 -2.47 -8.53
CA ASN A 66 9.76 -3.77 -8.22
C ASN A 66 9.13 -4.37 -6.96
N SER A 67 8.25 -5.35 -7.12
CA SER A 67 7.55 -5.97 -6.00
C SER A 67 8.46 -6.69 -5.00
N LEU A 68 9.69 -7.03 -5.37
CA LEU A 68 10.65 -7.65 -4.44
C LEU A 68 11.05 -6.69 -3.31
N LEU A 69 10.96 -5.38 -3.53
CA LEU A 69 11.27 -4.39 -2.50
C LEU A 69 10.24 -4.38 -1.36
N ASN A 70 9.03 -4.88 -1.59
CA ASN A 70 8.04 -5.09 -0.54
C ASN A 70 8.53 -6.09 0.53
N ASN A 71 9.37 -7.05 0.16
CA ASN A 71 9.78 -8.12 1.06
C ASN A 71 10.53 -7.63 2.30
N TRP A 72 11.30 -6.56 2.20
CA TRP A 72 12.03 -6.02 3.36
C TRP A 72 11.06 -5.53 4.43
N LEU A 73 10.06 -4.72 4.03
CA LEU A 73 9.03 -4.24 4.94
C LEU A 73 8.19 -5.41 5.50
N MET A 74 7.78 -6.35 4.64
CA MET A 74 6.98 -7.50 5.08
C MET A 74 7.74 -8.37 6.09
N ASN A 75 9.05 -8.57 5.89
CA ASN A 75 9.88 -9.30 6.84
C ASN A 75 10.04 -8.54 8.17
N PHE A 76 10.21 -7.21 8.12
CA PHE A 76 10.25 -6.38 9.32
C PHE A 76 8.96 -6.51 10.13
N ILE A 77 7.79 -6.45 9.48
CA ILE A 77 6.48 -6.60 10.13
C ILE A 77 6.33 -8.01 10.74
N LYS A 78 6.68 -9.06 10.00
CA LYS A 78 6.61 -10.45 10.47
C LYS A 78 7.49 -10.72 11.70
N ASN A 79 8.59 -10.00 11.84
CA ASN A 79 9.48 -10.10 13.00
C ASN A 79 8.95 -9.33 14.23
N ASN A 80 7.83 -8.61 14.09
CA ASN A 80 7.16 -7.86 15.16
C ASN A 80 5.66 -8.20 15.23
N PRO A 81 5.30 -9.48 15.46
CA PRO A 81 3.92 -9.96 15.32
C PRO A 81 2.98 -9.48 16.44
N ASP A 82 3.52 -8.88 17.48
CA ASP A 82 2.80 -8.32 18.62
C ASP A 82 2.24 -6.90 18.34
N LYS A 83 2.62 -6.31 17.21
CA LYS A 83 2.20 -4.96 16.85
C LYS A 83 0.89 -4.99 16.05
N GLU A 84 -0.06 -4.13 16.44
CA GLU A 84 -1.25 -3.89 15.60
C GLU A 84 -0.80 -3.29 14.26
N LEU A 85 -1.44 -3.72 13.16
CA LEU A 85 -1.08 -3.29 11.83
C LEU A 85 -2.22 -2.51 11.19
N ILE A 86 -1.94 -1.30 10.73
CA ILE A 86 -2.84 -0.45 9.96
C ILE A 86 -2.19 -0.15 8.62
N CYS A 87 -2.98 -0.20 7.55
CA CYS A 87 -2.56 0.16 6.20
C CYS A 87 -3.37 1.36 5.71
N LEU A 88 -2.70 2.46 5.34
CA LEU A 88 -3.37 3.61 4.73
C LEU A 88 -3.36 3.49 3.21
N THR A 89 -4.54 3.70 2.60
CA THR A 89 -4.77 3.53 1.16
C THR A 89 -5.32 4.79 0.50
N ASP A 90 -5.04 4.95 -0.79
CA ASP A 90 -5.68 5.96 -1.65
C ASP A 90 -5.83 5.45 -3.09
N TYR A 91 -6.55 6.22 -3.93
CA TYR A 91 -6.83 5.89 -5.33
C TYR A 91 -5.58 5.75 -6.22
N ARG A 92 -4.39 6.15 -5.77
CA ARG A 92 -3.12 6.09 -6.53
C ARG A 92 -2.35 4.79 -6.32
N VAL A 93 -2.80 3.94 -5.41
CA VAL A 93 -2.17 2.62 -5.23
C VAL A 93 -2.39 1.77 -6.46
N PHE A 94 -1.28 1.30 -7.05
CA PHE A 94 -1.29 0.57 -8.33
C PHE A 94 -0.18 -0.48 -8.40
N SER A 95 -0.36 -1.53 -9.24
CA SER A 95 0.68 -2.51 -9.59
C SER A 95 1.32 -3.15 -8.35
N SER A 96 2.63 -3.01 -8.16
CA SER A 96 3.34 -3.55 -6.97
C SER A 96 2.91 -2.90 -5.66
N GLY A 97 2.28 -1.72 -5.69
CA GLY A 97 1.61 -1.11 -4.54
C GLY A 97 0.39 -1.94 -4.11
N SER A 98 -0.39 -2.47 -5.06
CA SER A 98 -1.50 -3.39 -4.77
C SER A 98 -0.99 -4.71 -4.17
N PHE A 99 0.22 -5.17 -4.55
CA PHE A 99 0.84 -6.34 -3.91
C PHE A 99 1.27 -6.04 -2.46
N ALA A 100 1.76 -4.83 -2.19
CA ALA A 100 2.02 -4.41 -0.83
C ALA A 100 0.74 -4.43 0.01
N LEU A 101 -0.36 -3.85 -0.51
CA LEU A 101 -1.68 -3.88 0.13
C LEU A 101 -2.11 -5.31 0.48
N MET A 102 -2.07 -6.22 -0.51
CA MET A 102 -2.48 -7.62 -0.29
C MET A 102 -1.62 -8.33 0.76
N ASN A 103 -0.30 -8.11 0.72
CA ASN A 103 0.59 -8.68 1.71
C ASN A 103 0.29 -8.14 3.13
N LEU A 104 -0.05 -6.85 3.25
CA LEU A 104 -0.42 -6.24 4.53
C LEU A 104 -1.75 -6.79 5.06
N ILE A 105 -2.74 -6.99 4.19
CA ILE A 105 -4.01 -7.65 4.54
C ILE A 105 -3.76 -9.09 5.01
N ASP A 106 -2.92 -9.85 4.29
CA ASP A 106 -2.55 -11.22 4.68
C ASP A 106 -1.83 -11.27 6.05
N LEU A 107 -1.19 -10.17 6.45
CA LEU A 107 -0.57 -9.99 7.77
C LEU A 107 -1.54 -9.45 8.84
N GLY A 108 -2.81 -9.27 8.50
CA GLY A 108 -3.86 -8.84 9.43
C GLY A 108 -4.00 -7.33 9.56
N ALA A 109 -3.56 -6.55 8.57
CA ALA A 109 -3.72 -5.11 8.61
C ALA A 109 -5.20 -4.70 8.53
N THR A 110 -5.60 -3.77 9.41
CA THR A 110 -6.83 -2.98 9.22
C THR A 110 -6.55 -1.90 8.18
N THR A 111 -7.35 -1.85 7.13
CA THR A 111 -7.19 -0.89 6.03
C THR A 111 -8.05 0.35 6.26
N ILE A 112 -7.44 1.54 6.15
CA ILE A 112 -8.09 2.83 6.38
C ILE A 112 -7.75 3.77 5.22
N GLY A 113 -8.73 4.44 4.66
CA GLY A 113 -8.53 5.42 3.61
C GLY A 113 -9.47 5.28 2.45
N GLU A 114 -9.00 5.61 1.26
CA GLU A 114 -9.77 5.57 0.03
C GLU A 114 -9.65 4.22 -0.67
N GLU A 115 -10.61 3.94 -1.57
CA GLU A 115 -10.49 2.82 -2.50
C GLU A 115 -9.26 3.01 -3.41
N ILE A 116 -8.62 1.90 -3.79
CA ILE A 116 -7.53 1.98 -4.75
C ILE A 116 -8.06 2.10 -6.18
N GLY A 117 -7.36 2.86 -7.02
CA GLY A 117 -7.80 3.18 -8.39
C GLY A 117 -7.59 2.05 -9.40
N THR A 118 -7.28 0.84 -8.95
CA THR A 118 -7.03 -0.32 -9.82
C THR A 118 -7.71 -1.57 -9.29
N PRO A 119 -8.19 -2.45 -10.15
CA PRO A 119 -8.60 -3.77 -9.73
C PRO A 119 -7.46 -4.52 -9.06
N ILE A 120 -7.76 -5.28 -8.00
CA ILE A 120 -6.77 -6.14 -7.34
C ILE A 120 -6.26 -7.21 -8.29
N ASN A 121 -7.14 -7.73 -9.10
CA ASN A 121 -6.82 -8.69 -10.16
C ASN A 121 -6.51 -7.94 -11.45
N SER A 122 -5.29 -8.03 -11.91
CA SER A 122 -4.83 -7.30 -13.09
C SER A 122 -3.73 -8.04 -13.83
N TYR A 123 -3.54 -7.69 -15.10
CA TYR A 123 -2.38 -8.12 -15.87
C TYR A 123 -1.16 -7.27 -15.52
N GLY A 124 -0.02 -7.92 -15.36
CA GLY A 124 1.25 -7.25 -15.07
C GLY A 124 2.46 -8.04 -15.59
N ASN A 125 3.66 -7.70 -15.10
CA ASN A 125 4.92 -8.27 -15.57
C ASN A 125 5.09 -8.16 -17.08
N SER A 126 4.99 -6.95 -17.62
CA SER A 126 5.09 -6.70 -19.04
C SER A 126 6.49 -6.99 -19.58
N ASN A 127 6.54 -7.70 -20.69
CA ASN A 127 7.75 -7.80 -21.51
C ASN A 127 7.73 -6.74 -22.59
N TRP A 128 8.89 -6.18 -22.81
CA TRP A 128 9.12 -5.24 -23.90
C TRP A 128 9.73 -5.98 -25.10
N PHE A 129 9.28 -5.62 -26.30
CA PHE A 129 9.85 -6.08 -27.55
C PHE A 129 9.75 -4.96 -28.58
N ASN A 130 10.62 -4.99 -29.57
CA ASN A 130 10.64 -4.02 -30.66
C ASN A 130 10.15 -4.67 -31.95
N ILE A 131 9.36 -3.92 -32.72
CA ILE A 131 9.04 -4.22 -34.11
C ILE A 131 9.41 -2.97 -34.88
N ASP A 132 10.41 -3.08 -35.74
CA ASP A 132 11.05 -1.94 -36.40
C ASP A 132 11.47 -0.87 -35.38
N ASP A 133 11.11 0.37 -35.56
CA ASP A 133 11.42 1.48 -34.66
C ASP A 133 10.41 1.66 -33.50
N HIS A 134 9.46 0.74 -33.35
CA HIS A 134 8.41 0.82 -32.36
C HIS A 134 8.64 -0.14 -31.20
N ARG A 135 8.43 0.36 -29.98
CA ARG A 135 8.53 -0.42 -28.75
C ARG A 135 7.14 -0.77 -28.23
N PHE A 136 6.92 -2.06 -28.03
CA PHE A 136 5.67 -2.61 -27.52
C PHE A 136 5.88 -3.30 -26.17
N SER A 137 4.81 -3.37 -25.36
CA SER A 137 4.80 -4.19 -24.15
C SER A 137 3.62 -5.16 -24.18
N VAL A 138 3.84 -6.35 -23.69
CA VAL A 138 2.79 -7.36 -23.48
C VAL A 138 2.86 -7.83 -22.05
N SER A 139 1.74 -7.69 -21.33
CA SER A 139 1.61 -8.20 -19.97
C SER A 139 1.52 -9.73 -20.01
N LYS A 140 2.41 -10.40 -19.27
CA LYS A 140 2.54 -11.85 -19.30
C LYS A 140 1.71 -12.58 -18.25
N ARG A 141 1.32 -11.90 -17.19
CA ARG A 141 0.77 -12.56 -16.03
C ARG A 141 -0.48 -11.85 -15.55
N TYR A 142 -1.51 -12.63 -15.33
CA TYR A 142 -2.69 -12.19 -14.59
C TYR A 142 -2.49 -12.53 -13.10
N PHE A 143 -2.66 -11.53 -12.25
CA PHE A 143 -2.57 -11.69 -10.81
C PHE A 143 -3.97 -11.76 -10.23
N ASN A 144 -4.27 -12.87 -9.56
CA ASN A 144 -5.52 -13.12 -8.89
C ASN A 144 -5.22 -13.48 -7.42
N ARG A 145 -5.42 -12.56 -6.50
CA ARG A 145 -5.01 -12.76 -5.11
C ARG A 145 -6.16 -12.92 -4.12
N LEU A 146 -7.30 -12.27 -4.36
CA LEU A 146 -8.35 -12.22 -3.35
C LEU A 146 -9.40 -13.29 -3.47
N LEU A 147 -9.55 -13.91 -4.61
CA LEU A 147 -10.73 -14.72 -4.87
C LEU A 147 -10.53 -16.21 -4.62
N ASN A 148 -9.33 -16.66 -4.25
CA ASN A 148 -9.01 -18.09 -4.31
C ASN A 148 -9.46 -18.74 -5.64
N THR A 149 -9.71 -17.93 -6.66
CA THR A 149 -10.16 -18.30 -7.98
C THR A 149 -8.96 -18.27 -8.91
N GLN A 150 -8.79 -19.33 -9.68
CA GLN A 150 -7.72 -19.43 -10.66
C GLN A 150 -8.11 -18.85 -12.03
N ALA A 151 -9.01 -17.85 -12.07
CA ALA A 151 -9.40 -17.24 -13.33
C ALA A 151 -8.19 -16.55 -13.97
N THR A 152 -7.57 -17.20 -14.90
CA THR A 152 -6.39 -16.74 -15.65
C THR A 152 -6.74 -16.27 -17.06
N THR A 153 -7.96 -16.53 -17.50
CA THR A 153 -8.48 -16.15 -18.80
C THR A 153 -9.73 -15.30 -18.71
N LYS A 154 -10.05 -14.59 -19.80
CA LYS A 154 -11.29 -13.80 -19.90
C LYS A 154 -12.54 -14.68 -19.77
N GLU A 155 -12.48 -15.91 -20.24
CA GLU A 155 -13.58 -16.86 -20.17
C GLU A 155 -13.80 -17.33 -18.74
N GLU A 156 -12.75 -17.74 -18.03
CA GLU A 156 -12.80 -18.10 -16.63
C GLU A 156 -13.34 -16.95 -15.77
N PHE A 157 -12.88 -15.71 -16.03
CA PHE A 157 -13.39 -14.52 -15.36
C PHE A 157 -14.88 -14.29 -15.63
N SER A 158 -15.34 -14.50 -16.87
CA SER A 158 -16.76 -14.33 -17.24
C SER A 158 -17.67 -15.32 -16.52
N ASN A 159 -17.15 -16.47 -16.13
CA ASN A 159 -17.85 -17.53 -15.41
C ASN A 159 -17.90 -17.34 -13.89
N LEU A 160 -17.21 -16.31 -13.36
CA LEU A 160 -17.31 -15.98 -11.94
C LEU A 160 -18.73 -15.50 -11.58
N SER A 161 -19.16 -15.76 -10.35
CA SER A 161 -20.39 -15.17 -9.82
C SER A 161 -20.30 -13.65 -9.80
N GLU A 162 -21.43 -12.96 -9.85
CA GLU A 162 -21.46 -11.49 -9.74
C GLU A 162 -20.87 -10.99 -8.40
N GLU A 163 -21.01 -11.78 -7.34
CA GLU A 163 -20.39 -11.50 -6.06
C GLU A 163 -18.85 -11.60 -6.14
N ALA A 164 -18.33 -12.65 -6.78
CA ALA A 164 -16.91 -12.79 -7.02
C ALA A 164 -16.33 -11.68 -7.93
N LYS A 165 -17.11 -11.20 -8.91
CA LYS A 165 -16.72 -10.05 -9.75
C LYS A 165 -16.69 -8.73 -8.97
N LYS A 166 -17.59 -8.53 -7.99
CA LYS A 166 -17.61 -7.34 -7.13
C LYS A 166 -16.39 -7.26 -6.21
N THR A 167 -15.85 -8.38 -5.77
CA THR A 167 -14.65 -8.43 -4.91
C THR A 167 -13.34 -8.08 -5.65
N ILE A 168 -13.42 -7.73 -6.93
CA ILE A 168 -12.27 -7.23 -7.71
C ILE A 168 -11.92 -5.79 -7.32
N ILE A 169 -12.91 -5.04 -6.85
CA ILE A 169 -12.71 -3.69 -6.34
C ILE A 169 -12.34 -3.81 -4.86
N PHE A 170 -11.22 -3.23 -4.50
CA PHE A 170 -10.82 -3.17 -3.10
C PHE A 170 -11.63 -2.07 -2.39
N HIS A 171 -12.26 -2.46 -1.31
CA HIS A 171 -12.89 -1.54 -0.37
C HIS A 171 -12.08 -1.59 0.94
N PRO A 172 -11.62 -0.46 1.50
CA PRO A 172 -10.98 -0.46 2.79
C PRO A 172 -11.95 -0.85 3.90
N ASP A 173 -11.44 -1.42 5.00
CA ASP A 173 -12.27 -1.75 6.17
C ASP A 173 -12.94 -0.50 6.74
N ILE A 174 -12.26 0.64 6.66
CA ILE A 174 -12.77 1.94 7.08
C ILE A 174 -12.53 2.96 5.96
N LEU A 175 -13.62 3.34 5.30
CA LEU A 175 -13.57 4.36 4.25
C LEU A 175 -13.40 5.75 4.88
N VAL A 176 -12.31 6.41 4.54
CA VAL A 176 -12.00 7.80 4.95
C VAL A 176 -11.45 8.53 3.74
N GLU A 177 -12.11 9.59 3.33
CA GLU A 177 -11.68 10.42 2.21
C GLU A 177 -10.98 11.70 2.72
N GLN A 178 -9.95 12.14 1.98
CA GLN A 178 -9.32 13.43 2.25
C GLN A 178 -10.30 14.56 2.00
N THR A 179 -10.63 15.34 3.03
CA THR A 179 -11.55 16.46 2.86
C THR A 179 -10.86 17.65 2.18
N LYS A 180 -11.64 18.43 1.42
CA LYS A 180 -11.14 19.67 0.81
C LYS A 180 -10.68 20.67 1.85
N GLU A 181 -11.38 20.79 2.97
CA GLU A 181 -11.05 21.71 4.05
C GLU A 181 -9.72 21.34 4.70
N ASP A 182 -9.55 20.07 5.09
CA ASP A 182 -8.31 19.58 5.68
C ASP A 182 -7.14 19.71 4.70
N TYR A 183 -7.37 19.38 3.43
CA TYR A 183 -6.35 19.56 2.39
C TYR A 183 -5.86 21.01 2.29
N ILE A 184 -6.78 21.99 2.29
CA ILE A 184 -6.42 23.42 2.24
C ILE A 184 -5.66 23.84 3.50
N ASN A 185 -6.00 23.27 4.65
CA ASN A 185 -5.38 23.54 5.93
C ASN A 185 -4.08 22.72 6.19
N GLY A 186 -3.66 21.89 5.24
CA GLY A 186 -2.47 21.05 5.38
C GLY A 186 -2.64 19.89 6.36
N VAL A 187 -3.87 19.47 6.63
CA VAL A 187 -4.22 18.37 7.53
C VAL A 187 -4.39 17.09 6.72
N ASP A 188 -3.76 16.02 7.16
CA ASP A 188 -3.91 14.67 6.61
C ASP A 188 -5.09 13.96 7.28
N THR A 189 -6.29 14.08 6.72
CA THR A 189 -7.54 13.51 7.26
C THR A 189 -7.41 12.02 7.57
N ILE A 190 -6.83 11.26 6.63
CA ILE A 190 -6.72 9.79 6.74
C ILE A 190 -5.76 9.40 7.87
N LEU A 191 -4.59 10.04 7.95
CA LEU A 191 -3.62 9.77 9.01
C LEU A 191 -4.16 10.19 10.39
N GLU A 192 -4.77 11.36 10.49
CA GLU A 192 -5.38 11.83 11.75
C GLU A 192 -6.49 10.87 12.21
N TYR A 193 -7.32 10.38 11.28
CA TYR A 193 -8.31 9.36 11.60
C TYR A 193 -7.65 8.09 12.17
N ALA A 194 -6.64 7.56 11.49
CA ALA A 194 -5.93 6.36 11.94
C ALA A 194 -5.31 6.53 13.33
N LEU A 195 -4.70 7.69 13.60
CA LEU A 195 -4.13 8.02 14.91
C LEU A 195 -5.19 8.15 16.02
N ASN A 196 -6.40 8.60 15.69
CA ASN A 196 -7.52 8.66 16.64
C ASN A 196 -8.14 7.27 16.87
N PHE A 197 -8.30 6.47 15.82
CA PHE A 197 -8.77 5.08 15.90
C PHE A 197 -7.95 4.23 16.88
N ILE A 198 -6.62 4.38 16.89
CA ILE A 198 -5.74 3.68 17.82
C ILE A 198 -6.01 4.08 19.28
N LYS A 199 -6.36 5.34 19.53
CA LYS A 199 -6.62 5.85 20.89
C LYS A 199 -7.91 5.25 21.47
N GLU A 200 -8.95 5.15 20.66
CA GLU A 200 -10.27 4.65 21.08
C GLU A 200 -10.25 3.19 21.48
N LYS A 201 -9.43 2.39 20.83
CA LYS A 201 -9.28 0.95 21.14
C LYS A 201 -8.58 0.67 22.47
N LYS A 202 -7.95 1.65 23.09
CA LYS A 202 -7.17 1.49 24.35
C LYS A 202 -7.88 2.01 25.59
N LEU A 203 -9.11 2.50 25.44
CA LEU A 203 -10.04 2.86 26.53
C LEU A 203 -11.00 1.70 26.79
#